data_7e47eca40f0af8670a6db78d09bf1a5f
#
_entry.id   7e47eca40f0af8670a6db78d09bf1a5f
#
_cell.length_a   1.000
_cell.length_b   1.000
_cell.length_c   1.000
_cell.angle_alpha   90.00
_cell.angle_beta   90.00
_cell.angle_gamma   90.00
#
_symmetry.space_group_name_H-M   'P 1'
#
loop_
_entity.id
_entity.type
_entity.pdbx_description
1 polymer ?
#
loop_
_entity_poly.entity_id
_entity_poly.type
_entity_poly.pdbx_seq_one_letter_code
_entity_poly.pdbx_strand_id
1 'polypeptide(L)'
;MIIRGRTVVTTHGAPIENGAVAVSGNRIVDVGRFDDIKTRNAGNTVDLGEQALLPGLINAHCHLDYTCLRGKISRQKSFTDWIRAINTEKSGLAPEDFLASINDGFEEAKRFGTTAIANLTAFPELISQVQPPIRICWFVELIDIRAPIDLEHTDMSASATGRIRRDELLKRSRRRGIAALQTSGLAPHALFTASRDLFRRCEAIAQQEQILLTTHLAESHEEMEMFHDASGPLYDFIKSIGRPMDDCVGKTPLQLFLGAPGRARSAAALQAGDRALPQWILAHLNELTQEDFDLLEQSNPRFHVVHCPGSHNYFGHSRFAFDRLRSFGFNICLGTDSLASNESLSLFAEMRAFQKEFPSVSAEEIFQMVTVNPARALRQEDALGQIQPGFRADLIAVPCSGSRDVHEQIIAFDGPVRWLMVNGQVHRD
;
A
#
# COMPACT_ATOMS: atom_id res chain seq x y z
N MET A 1 -26.91 -11.95 -9.33
CA MET A 1 -26.02 -12.35 -10.43
C MET A 1 -25.16 -13.50 -9.94
N ILE A 2 -24.98 -14.54 -10.76
CA ILE A 2 -24.06 -15.65 -10.48
C ILE A 2 -22.88 -15.53 -11.43
N ILE A 3 -21.65 -15.59 -10.92
CA ILE A 3 -20.43 -15.51 -11.71
C ILE A 3 -19.75 -16.86 -11.58
N ARG A 4 -19.60 -17.57 -12.71
CA ARG A 4 -18.96 -18.89 -12.80
C ARG A 4 -17.59 -18.76 -13.41
N GLY A 5 -16.61 -19.43 -12.84
CA GLY A 5 -15.29 -19.64 -13.43
C GLY A 5 -14.90 -21.11 -13.41
N ARG A 6 -13.83 -21.45 -14.13
CA ARG A 6 -13.22 -22.78 -14.00
C ARG A 6 -12.89 -23.08 -12.53
N THR A 7 -12.33 -22.10 -11.85
CA THR A 7 -11.91 -22.22 -10.44
C THR A 7 -12.23 -20.92 -9.69
N VAL A 8 -12.66 -21.01 -8.44
CA VAL A 8 -12.77 -19.87 -7.52
C VAL A 8 -11.70 -20.00 -6.44
N VAL A 9 -10.85 -18.97 -6.32
CA VAL A 9 -9.80 -18.89 -5.29
C VAL A 9 -10.29 -18.00 -4.16
N THR A 10 -10.66 -18.62 -3.04
CA THR A 10 -11.30 -17.93 -1.91
C THR A 10 -10.32 -17.22 -0.98
N THR A 11 -9.01 -17.56 -1.05
CA THR A 11 -7.95 -17.25 -0.10
C THR A 11 -8.09 -17.96 1.26
N HIS A 12 -9.12 -18.78 1.43
CA HIS A 12 -9.32 -19.68 2.55
C HIS A 12 -9.60 -21.08 2.05
N GLY A 13 -8.72 -22.02 2.37
CA GLY A 13 -8.86 -23.41 1.96
C GLY A 13 -8.56 -23.65 0.48
N ALA A 14 -8.89 -24.85 0.01
CA ALA A 14 -8.59 -25.25 -1.36
C ALA A 14 -9.43 -24.47 -2.39
N PRO A 15 -8.88 -24.19 -3.57
CA PRO A 15 -9.63 -23.61 -4.68
C PRO A 15 -10.83 -24.48 -5.07
N ILE A 16 -11.95 -23.85 -5.44
CA ILE A 16 -13.21 -24.51 -5.77
C ILE A 16 -13.29 -24.72 -7.29
N GLU A 17 -13.07 -25.95 -7.74
CA GLU A 17 -13.21 -26.34 -9.14
C GLU A 17 -14.67 -26.24 -9.60
N ASN A 18 -14.89 -25.79 -10.85
CA ASN A 18 -16.22 -25.46 -11.37
C ASN A 18 -16.98 -24.59 -10.39
N GLY A 19 -16.29 -23.56 -9.89
CA GLY A 19 -16.78 -22.70 -8.81
C GLY A 19 -17.64 -21.56 -9.31
N ALA A 20 -18.48 -21.04 -8.42
CA ALA A 20 -19.27 -19.84 -8.67
C ALA A 20 -19.43 -18.98 -7.42
N VAL A 21 -19.67 -17.71 -7.68
CA VAL A 21 -19.95 -16.67 -6.66
C VAL A 21 -21.29 -16.03 -6.97
N ALA A 22 -22.21 -16.02 -6.02
CA ALA A 22 -23.46 -15.28 -6.12
C ALA A 22 -23.27 -13.88 -5.52
N VAL A 23 -23.65 -12.85 -6.26
CA VAL A 23 -23.55 -11.45 -5.88
C VAL A 23 -24.93 -10.80 -5.87
N SER A 24 -25.23 -10.06 -4.79
CA SER A 24 -26.42 -9.22 -4.65
C SER A 24 -26.01 -7.80 -4.24
N GLY A 25 -26.39 -6.82 -5.06
CA GLY A 25 -25.89 -5.46 -4.88
C GLY A 25 -24.38 -5.41 -4.96
N ASN A 26 -23.74 -4.95 -3.90
CA ASN A 26 -22.28 -4.84 -3.82
C ASN A 26 -21.62 -5.90 -2.91
N ARG A 27 -22.34 -6.99 -2.59
CA ARG A 27 -21.83 -8.02 -1.70
C ARG A 27 -21.91 -9.40 -2.30
N ILE A 28 -20.95 -10.23 -1.93
CA ILE A 28 -20.99 -11.68 -2.13
C ILE A 28 -22.03 -12.24 -1.15
N VAL A 29 -22.94 -13.05 -1.65
CA VAL A 29 -24.00 -13.67 -0.82
C VAL A 29 -23.84 -15.19 -0.70
N ASP A 30 -23.18 -15.83 -1.68
CA ASP A 30 -22.92 -17.27 -1.65
C ASP A 30 -21.69 -17.62 -2.48
N VAL A 31 -20.96 -18.69 -2.11
CA VAL A 31 -19.76 -19.18 -2.79
C VAL A 31 -19.76 -20.70 -2.73
N GLY A 32 -19.41 -21.38 -3.82
CA GLY A 32 -19.34 -22.82 -3.85
C GLY A 32 -19.24 -23.38 -5.27
N ARG A 33 -19.52 -24.68 -5.42
CA ARG A 33 -19.61 -25.30 -6.74
C ARG A 33 -20.78 -24.73 -7.52
N PHE A 34 -20.61 -24.57 -8.82
CA PHE A 34 -21.60 -23.88 -9.66
C PHE A 34 -23.01 -24.49 -9.58
N ASP A 35 -23.12 -25.80 -9.61
CA ASP A 35 -24.42 -26.47 -9.58
C ASP A 35 -25.17 -26.22 -8.27
N ASP A 36 -24.45 -26.21 -7.15
CA ASP A 36 -25.02 -25.91 -5.83
C ASP A 36 -25.45 -24.42 -5.73
N ILE A 37 -24.58 -23.51 -6.19
CA ILE A 37 -24.86 -22.07 -6.20
C ILE A 37 -26.09 -21.77 -7.05
N LYS A 38 -26.18 -22.37 -8.25
CA LYS A 38 -27.30 -22.20 -9.17
C LYS A 38 -28.64 -22.72 -8.60
N THR A 39 -28.58 -23.76 -7.79
CA THR A 39 -29.77 -24.30 -7.13
C THR A 39 -30.27 -23.40 -6.00
N ARG A 40 -29.35 -22.82 -5.24
CA ARG A 40 -29.70 -21.97 -4.07
C ARG A 40 -29.97 -20.52 -4.41
N ASN A 41 -29.50 -20.02 -5.56
CA ASN A 41 -29.56 -18.60 -5.90
C ASN A 41 -30.27 -18.41 -7.25
N ALA A 42 -31.22 -17.49 -7.29
CA ALA A 42 -31.83 -17.02 -8.54
C ALA A 42 -31.00 -15.89 -9.15
N GLY A 43 -30.98 -15.80 -10.47
CA GLY A 43 -30.35 -14.70 -11.20
C GLY A 43 -29.63 -15.11 -12.47
N ASN A 44 -29.24 -14.09 -13.24
CA ASN A 44 -28.48 -14.30 -14.47
C ASN A 44 -27.09 -14.83 -14.15
N THR A 45 -26.63 -15.78 -14.97
CA THR A 45 -25.28 -16.35 -14.89
C THR A 45 -24.35 -15.66 -15.88
N VAL A 46 -23.20 -15.22 -15.42
CA VAL A 46 -22.05 -14.82 -16.23
C VAL A 46 -21.04 -15.97 -16.15
N ASP A 47 -20.84 -16.65 -17.26
CA ASP A 47 -19.85 -17.73 -17.39
C ASP A 47 -18.55 -17.15 -17.96
N LEU A 48 -17.47 -17.23 -17.17
CA LEU A 48 -16.14 -16.75 -17.53
C LEU A 48 -15.30 -17.83 -18.24
N GLY A 49 -15.80 -19.06 -18.35
CA GLY A 49 -15.09 -20.16 -19.00
C GLY A 49 -13.81 -20.57 -18.26
N GLU A 50 -12.72 -20.72 -19.02
CA GLU A 50 -11.40 -21.14 -18.52
C GLU A 50 -10.66 -19.99 -17.77
N GLN A 51 -11.30 -19.47 -16.72
CA GLN A 51 -10.77 -18.42 -15.89
C GLN A 51 -10.81 -18.82 -14.41
N ALA A 52 -9.80 -18.40 -13.65
CA ALA A 52 -9.85 -18.37 -12.20
C ALA A 52 -10.49 -17.05 -11.75
N LEU A 53 -11.51 -17.15 -10.90
CA LEU A 53 -12.16 -16.01 -10.24
C LEU A 53 -11.45 -15.78 -8.91
N LEU A 54 -10.93 -14.56 -8.72
CA LEU A 54 -10.09 -14.15 -7.62
C LEU A 54 -10.72 -12.96 -6.89
N PRO A 55 -10.40 -12.72 -5.60
CA PRO A 55 -10.62 -11.41 -5.01
C PRO A 55 -9.80 -10.35 -5.76
N GLY A 56 -10.31 -9.14 -5.85
CA GLY A 56 -9.58 -8.03 -6.42
C GLY A 56 -8.30 -7.72 -5.66
N LEU A 57 -7.25 -7.36 -6.37
CA LEU A 57 -5.94 -7.09 -5.78
C LEU A 57 -5.96 -5.75 -5.02
N ILE A 58 -5.15 -5.66 -3.96
CA ILE A 58 -5.03 -4.50 -3.09
C ILE A 58 -3.58 -4.03 -3.07
N ASN A 59 -3.34 -2.83 -3.60
CA ASN A 59 -2.02 -2.18 -3.58
C ASN A 59 -1.81 -1.48 -2.24
N ALA A 60 -0.85 -1.95 -1.45
CA ALA A 60 -0.64 -1.49 -0.08
C ALA A 60 0.18 -0.19 0.03
N HIS A 61 0.83 0.25 -1.04
CA HIS A 61 1.64 1.47 -1.09
C HIS A 61 1.84 1.93 -2.53
N CYS A 62 1.42 3.14 -2.83
CA CYS A 62 1.50 3.71 -4.16
C CYS A 62 1.51 5.24 -4.10
N HIS A 63 2.12 5.87 -5.12
CA HIS A 63 2.07 7.31 -5.38
C HIS A 63 1.55 7.58 -6.79
N LEU A 64 0.24 7.61 -6.97
CA LEU A 64 -0.39 7.88 -8.28
C LEU A 64 -0.07 9.29 -8.81
N ASP A 65 0.27 10.23 -7.90
CA ASP A 65 0.71 11.58 -8.25
C ASP A 65 1.87 11.56 -9.26
N TYR A 66 2.68 10.50 -9.26
CA TYR A 66 3.91 10.38 -10.05
C TYR A 66 3.82 9.37 -11.19
N THR A 67 2.62 8.95 -11.59
CA THR A 67 2.40 8.09 -12.77
C THR A 67 3.00 8.72 -14.04
N CYS A 68 2.88 10.04 -14.20
CA CYS A 68 3.43 10.80 -15.32
C CYS A 68 4.96 10.83 -15.38
N LEU A 69 5.66 10.40 -14.32
CA LEU A 69 7.13 10.36 -14.26
C LEU A 69 7.75 9.05 -14.76
N ARG A 70 6.93 8.10 -15.21
CA ARG A 70 7.42 6.83 -15.78
C ARG A 70 8.46 7.08 -16.86
N GLY A 71 9.66 6.49 -16.65
CA GLY A 71 10.76 6.56 -17.61
C GLY A 71 11.41 7.94 -17.78
N LYS A 72 10.94 8.97 -17.05
CA LYS A 72 11.54 10.32 -17.11
C LYS A 72 12.82 10.42 -16.29
N ILE A 73 12.94 9.64 -15.23
CA ILE A 73 14.11 9.63 -14.39
C ILE A 73 14.96 8.42 -14.77
N SER A 74 16.12 8.68 -15.37
CA SER A 74 17.10 7.64 -15.63
C SER A 74 17.66 7.09 -14.31
N ARG A 75 18.10 5.83 -14.31
CA ARG A 75 18.69 5.22 -13.12
C ARG A 75 19.85 6.05 -12.61
N GLN A 76 19.76 6.51 -11.38
CA GLN A 76 20.76 7.35 -10.74
C GLN A 76 21.83 6.52 -10.05
N LYS A 77 22.98 7.17 -9.71
CA LYS A 77 24.07 6.52 -9.00
C LYS A 77 23.80 6.37 -7.50
N SER A 78 22.94 7.24 -6.96
CA SER A 78 22.62 7.28 -5.55
C SER A 78 21.14 7.60 -5.34
N PHE A 79 20.62 7.26 -4.18
CA PHE A 79 19.24 7.59 -3.77
C PHE A 79 19.05 9.11 -3.70
N THR A 80 20.05 9.83 -3.15
CA THR A 80 20.02 11.31 -3.10
C THR A 80 19.98 11.95 -4.48
N ASP A 81 20.72 11.44 -5.45
CA ASP A 81 20.68 11.95 -6.82
C ASP A 81 19.30 11.70 -7.45
N TRP A 82 18.67 10.57 -7.15
CA TRP A 82 17.29 10.32 -7.58
C TRP A 82 16.30 11.30 -6.92
N ILE A 83 16.46 11.62 -5.60
CA ILE A 83 15.62 12.64 -4.94
C ILE A 83 15.77 14.00 -5.64
N ARG A 84 16.98 14.38 -6.04
CA ARG A 84 17.21 15.64 -6.78
C ARG A 84 16.55 15.60 -8.16
N ALA A 85 16.68 14.47 -8.87
CA ALA A 85 16.11 14.29 -10.19
C ALA A 85 14.57 14.33 -10.16
N ILE A 86 13.92 13.60 -9.25
CA ILE A 86 12.45 13.63 -9.13
C ILE A 86 11.95 15.04 -8.74
N ASN A 87 12.66 15.76 -7.86
CA ASN A 87 12.29 17.13 -7.51
C ASN A 87 12.43 18.09 -8.70
N THR A 88 13.42 17.88 -9.55
CA THR A 88 13.59 18.67 -10.80
C THR A 88 12.42 18.41 -11.74
N GLU A 89 12.07 17.16 -12.01
CA GLU A 89 10.93 16.81 -12.88
C GLU A 89 9.62 17.36 -12.31
N LYS A 90 9.37 17.20 -11.03
CA LYS A 90 8.16 17.70 -10.34
C LYS A 90 8.03 19.23 -10.42
N SER A 91 9.12 19.96 -10.38
CA SER A 91 9.10 21.43 -10.40
C SER A 91 8.56 22.02 -11.71
N GLY A 92 8.55 21.26 -12.79
CA GLY A 92 8.00 21.64 -14.08
C GLY A 92 6.53 21.29 -14.30
N LEU A 93 5.88 20.63 -13.32
CA LEU A 93 4.50 20.15 -13.44
C LEU A 93 3.50 21.14 -12.82
N ALA A 94 2.36 21.33 -13.51
CA ALA A 94 1.22 22.07 -12.99
C ALA A 94 0.27 21.15 -12.18
N PRO A 95 -0.64 21.69 -11.35
CA PRO A 95 -1.64 20.90 -10.63
C PRO A 95 -2.47 19.98 -11.53
N GLU A 96 -2.77 20.41 -12.75
CA GLU A 96 -3.52 19.65 -13.75
C GLU A 96 -2.75 18.40 -14.21
N ASP A 97 -1.42 18.48 -14.29
CA ASP A 97 -0.56 17.34 -14.66
C ASP A 97 -0.60 16.25 -13.57
N PHE A 98 -0.60 16.65 -12.28
CA PHE A 98 -0.74 15.72 -11.17
C PHE A 98 -2.14 15.09 -11.12
N LEU A 99 -3.20 15.88 -11.42
CA LEU A 99 -4.56 15.35 -11.51
C LEU A 99 -4.69 14.33 -12.64
N ALA A 100 -4.13 14.62 -13.81
CA ALA A 100 -4.07 13.67 -14.92
C ALA A 100 -3.28 12.41 -14.54
N SER A 101 -2.11 12.58 -13.92
CA SER A 101 -1.26 11.50 -13.42
C SER A 101 -2.00 10.55 -12.48
N ILE A 102 -2.76 11.09 -11.51
CA ILE A 102 -3.58 10.31 -10.59
C ILE A 102 -4.64 9.49 -11.35
N ASN A 103 -5.35 10.11 -12.28
CA ASN A 103 -6.39 9.44 -13.07
C ASN A 103 -5.82 8.34 -13.98
N ASP A 104 -4.70 8.60 -14.67
CA ASP A 104 -4.00 7.62 -15.49
C ASP A 104 -3.51 6.43 -14.66
N GLY A 105 -2.99 6.72 -13.46
CA GLY A 105 -2.56 5.69 -12.51
C GLY A 105 -3.71 4.80 -12.03
N PHE A 106 -4.88 5.36 -11.78
CA PHE A 106 -6.07 4.57 -11.46
C PHE A 106 -6.47 3.64 -12.61
N GLU A 107 -6.50 4.14 -13.84
CA GLU A 107 -6.87 3.32 -14.99
C GLU A 107 -5.85 2.20 -15.22
N GLU A 108 -4.56 2.47 -15.05
CA GLU A 108 -3.54 1.44 -15.15
C GLU A 108 -3.67 0.39 -14.05
N ALA A 109 -3.79 0.80 -12.79
CA ALA A 109 -3.94 -0.12 -11.67
C ALA A 109 -5.19 -1.01 -11.83
N LYS A 110 -6.32 -0.42 -12.24
CA LYS A 110 -7.56 -1.14 -12.56
C LYS A 110 -7.36 -2.13 -13.69
N ARG A 111 -6.68 -1.73 -14.77
CA ARG A 111 -6.35 -2.60 -15.91
C ARG A 111 -5.58 -3.85 -15.50
N PHE A 112 -4.73 -3.77 -14.46
CA PHE A 112 -4.01 -4.90 -13.91
C PHE A 112 -4.70 -5.54 -12.69
N GLY A 113 -6.02 -5.37 -12.54
CA GLY A 113 -6.81 -6.10 -11.55
C GLY A 113 -6.75 -5.55 -10.13
N THR A 114 -6.16 -4.39 -9.91
CA THR A 114 -6.22 -3.72 -8.63
C THR A 114 -7.61 -3.13 -8.42
N THR A 115 -8.24 -3.45 -7.29
CA THR A 115 -9.58 -2.95 -6.92
C THR A 115 -9.55 -2.03 -5.72
N ALA A 116 -8.42 -2.00 -4.99
CA ALA A 116 -8.20 -1.09 -3.87
C ALA A 116 -6.73 -0.64 -3.81
N ILE A 117 -6.50 0.63 -3.47
CA ILE A 117 -5.17 1.24 -3.38
C ILE A 117 -5.04 2.02 -2.08
N ALA A 118 -3.89 1.86 -1.40
CA ALA A 118 -3.37 2.78 -0.42
C ALA A 118 -2.46 3.79 -1.14
N ASN A 119 -2.98 4.98 -1.41
CA ASN A 119 -2.27 6.01 -2.15
C ASN A 119 -1.78 7.13 -1.23
N LEU A 120 -0.47 7.39 -1.29
CA LEU A 120 0.12 8.56 -0.67
C LEU A 120 0.02 9.72 -1.66
N THR A 121 -0.41 10.89 -1.18
CA THR A 121 -0.51 12.10 -2.02
C THR A 121 0.11 13.29 -1.31
N ALA A 122 0.96 14.01 -2.04
CA ALA A 122 1.50 15.30 -1.64
C ALA A 122 0.55 16.47 -1.99
N PHE A 123 -0.57 16.18 -2.70
CA PHE A 123 -1.52 17.18 -3.21
C PHE A 123 -2.95 16.92 -2.69
N PRO A 124 -3.19 17.06 -1.38
CA PRO A 124 -4.50 16.77 -0.79
C PRO A 124 -5.63 17.63 -1.35
N GLU A 125 -5.33 18.82 -1.91
CA GLU A 125 -6.28 19.71 -2.56
C GLU A 125 -6.88 19.10 -3.85
N LEU A 126 -6.16 18.21 -4.52
CA LEU A 126 -6.63 17.54 -5.74
C LEU A 126 -7.62 16.41 -5.44
N ILE A 127 -7.62 15.84 -4.24
CA ILE A 127 -8.50 14.71 -3.86
C ILE A 127 -9.96 15.01 -4.19
N SER A 128 -10.40 16.25 -4.03
CA SER A 128 -11.80 16.64 -4.29
C SER A 128 -12.19 16.62 -5.77
N GLN A 129 -11.22 16.64 -6.67
CA GLN A 129 -11.39 16.65 -8.11
C GLN A 129 -11.31 15.24 -8.72
N VAL A 130 -10.81 14.27 -7.95
CA VAL A 130 -10.67 12.88 -8.39
C VAL A 130 -11.97 12.11 -8.17
N GLN A 131 -12.37 11.31 -9.17
CA GLN A 131 -13.45 10.32 -9.05
C GLN A 131 -12.86 8.92 -9.21
N PRO A 132 -12.45 8.27 -8.10
CA PRO A 132 -11.75 7.01 -8.17
C PRO A 132 -12.62 5.91 -8.78
N PRO A 133 -12.17 5.19 -9.83
CA PRO A 133 -12.90 4.06 -10.41
C PRO A 133 -12.81 2.79 -9.56
N ILE A 134 -11.86 2.74 -8.63
CA ILE A 134 -11.60 1.66 -7.69
C ILE A 134 -11.56 2.21 -6.27
N ARG A 135 -11.50 1.33 -5.25
CA ARG A 135 -11.42 1.78 -3.86
C ARG A 135 -10.08 2.43 -3.56
N ILE A 136 -10.13 3.46 -2.73
CA ILE A 136 -8.92 4.18 -2.32
C ILE A 136 -8.92 4.47 -0.83
N CYS A 137 -7.75 4.27 -0.22
CA CYS A 137 -7.38 4.84 1.07
C CYS A 137 -6.36 5.96 0.80
N TRP A 138 -6.76 7.20 1.02
CA TRP A 138 -5.87 8.35 0.87
C TRP A 138 -5.02 8.52 2.10
N PHE A 139 -3.69 8.56 1.92
CA PHE A 139 -2.73 9.01 2.92
C PHE A 139 -2.19 10.38 2.51
N VAL A 140 -2.43 11.39 3.35
CA VAL A 140 -1.89 12.73 3.11
C VAL A 140 -0.42 12.76 3.54
N GLU A 141 0.46 13.01 2.58
CA GLU A 141 1.89 13.10 2.82
C GLU A 141 2.24 14.44 3.47
N LEU A 142 3.07 14.39 4.53
CA LEU A 142 3.42 15.53 5.36
C LEU A 142 4.94 15.63 5.49
N ILE A 143 5.48 16.83 5.17
CA ILE A 143 6.89 17.16 5.19
C ILE A 143 7.04 18.51 5.89
N ASP A 144 7.80 18.58 6.99
CA ASP A 144 8.02 19.82 7.74
C ASP A 144 9.50 20.25 7.88
N ILE A 145 10.33 19.74 6.97
CA ILE A 145 11.79 19.95 6.97
C ILE A 145 12.22 21.43 6.94
N ARG A 146 11.39 22.29 6.33
CA ARG A 146 11.71 23.74 6.18
C ARG A 146 10.88 24.64 7.08
N ALA A 147 9.69 24.21 7.45
CA ALA A 147 8.79 24.98 8.31
C ALA A 147 7.83 24.03 9.02
N PRO A 148 7.52 24.28 10.31
CA PRO A 148 6.51 23.51 11.03
C PRO A 148 5.16 23.58 10.33
N ILE A 149 4.47 22.44 10.27
CA ILE A 149 3.09 22.37 9.77
C ILE A 149 2.15 22.60 10.95
N ASP A 150 1.22 23.54 10.82
CA ASP A 150 0.15 23.72 11.79
C ASP A 150 -0.98 22.72 11.51
N LEU A 151 -1.03 21.66 12.31
CA LEU A 151 -2.08 20.64 12.23
C LEU A 151 -3.31 20.99 13.09
N GLU A 152 -3.25 21.99 13.99
CA GLU A 152 -4.33 22.34 14.90
C GLU A 152 -5.31 23.35 14.29
N HIS A 153 -4.81 24.28 13.50
CA HIS A 153 -5.61 25.34 12.86
C HIS A 153 -5.99 25.01 11.41
N THR A 154 -5.85 23.75 11.01
CA THR A 154 -6.57 23.09 9.93
C THR A 154 -6.50 23.64 8.53
N ASP A 155 -5.37 24.12 8.12
CA ASP A 155 -5.07 24.21 6.70
C ASP A 155 -3.93 23.24 6.38
N MET A 156 -4.28 22.01 6.03
CA MET A 156 -3.28 20.99 5.66
C MET A 156 -2.76 21.26 4.25
N SER A 157 -2.02 22.34 4.07
CA SER A 157 -1.28 22.60 2.85
C SER A 157 0.21 22.61 3.13
N ALA A 158 0.87 21.50 2.94
CA ALA A 158 2.32 21.39 3.03
C ALA A 158 3.03 21.76 1.72
N SER A 159 2.33 21.99 0.65
CA SER A 159 2.86 22.67 -0.53
C SER A 159 2.43 24.12 -0.52
N ALA A 160 3.29 25.01 -0.97
CA ALA A 160 3.22 26.48 -0.82
C ALA A 160 1.94 27.16 -1.37
N THR A 161 0.87 26.47 -1.71
CA THR A 161 -0.27 27.06 -2.45
C THR A 161 -1.68 26.57 -2.13
N GLY A 162 -1.93 25.69 -1.16
CA GLY A 162 -3.32 25.22 -1.00
C GLY A 162 -3.76 24.97 0.45
N ARG A 163 -4.89 25.58 0.87
CA ARG A 163 -5.48 25.44 2.21
C ARG A 163 -6.66 24.48 2.18
N ILE A 164 -6.53 23.29 2.76
CA ILE A 164 -7.67 22.38 2.98
C ILE A 164 -7.89 22.18 4.48
N ARG A 165 -9.12 22.43 4.94
CA ARG A 165 -9.49 22.20 6.35
C ARG A 165 -9.51 20.70 6.68
N ARG A 166 -8.90 20.32 7.81
CA ARG A 166 -8.91 18.97 8.39
C ARG A 166 -10.30 18.33 8.34
N ASP A 167 -11.31 19.07 8.77
CA ASP A 167 -12.71 18.65 8.74
C ASP A 167 -13.24 18.34 7.32
N GLU A 168 -12.69 18.99 6.33
CA GLU A 168 -13.08 18.84 4.94
C GLU A 168 -12.49 17.61 4.30
N LEU A 169 -11.23 17.27 4.63
CA LEU A 169 -10.58 16.00 4.24
C LEU A 169 -11.30 14.81 4.87
N LEU A 170 -11.54 14.85 6.17
CA LEU A 170 -12.23 13.77 6.90
C LEU A 170 -13.72 13.66 6.50
N LYS A 171 -14.40 14.77 6.22
CA LYS A 171 -15.80 14.78 5.73
C LYS A 171 -15.90 14.37 4.27
N ARG A 172 -14.92 14.71 3.43
CA ARG A 172 -14.92 14.38 1.99
C ARG A 172 -14.54 12.93 1.73
N SER A 173 -13.62 12.36 2.49
CA SER A 173 -13.35 10.91 2.44
C SER A 173 -14.58 10.07 2.83
N ARG A 174 -15.47 10.60 3.68
CA ARG A 174 -16.72 9.95 4.12
C ARG A 174 -17.91 10.15 3.18
N ARG A 175 -17.89 11.13 2.27
CA ARG A 175 -19.13 11.62 1.59
C ARG A 175 -19.29 11.27 0.13
N ARG A 176 -18.31 10.74 -0.59
CA ARG A 176 -18.47 10.55 -2.04
C ARG A 176 -18.00 9.19 -2.55
N GLY A 177 -18.96 8.53 -3.19
CA GLY A 177 -18.76 7.54 -4.23
C GLY A 177 -18.69 6.09 -3.76
N ILE A 178 -19.06 5.26 -4.68
CA ILE A 178 -19.13 3.80 -4.65
C ILE A 178 -17.80 3.15 -4.23
N ALA A 179 -16.69 3.88 -4.39
CA ALA A 179 -15.32 3.35 -4.25
C ALA A 179 -14.57 3.73 -2.97
N ALA A 180 -15.02 4.73 -2.17
CA ALA A 180 -14.24 5.15 -1.00
C ALA A 180 -14.15 4.03 0.05
N LEU A 181 -12.94 3.67 0.46
CA LEU A 181 -12.70 3.00 1.72
C LEU A 181 -13.14 3.95 2.86
N GLN A 182 -13.68 3.41 3.93
CA GLN A 182 -14.08 4.23 5.08
C GLN A 182 -12.88 4.76 5.88
N THR A 183 -11.66 4.39 5.48
CA THR A 183 -10.41 4.76 6.12
C THR A 183 -9.63 5.77 5.29
N SER A 184 -9.06 6.73 5.96
CA SER A 184 -8.04 7.64 5.45
C SER A 184 -6.87 7.64 6.43
N GLY A 185 -5.73 8.19 6.04
CA GLY A 185 -4.55 8.19 6.88
C GLY A 185 -3.69 9.43 6.70
N LEU A 186 -2.67 9.52 7.54
CA LEU A 186 -1.60 10.50 7.43
C LEU A 186 -0.29 9.77 7.14
N ALA A 187 0.55 10.41 6.35
CA ALA A 187 1.87 9.93 5.99
C ALA A 187 2.93 10.99 6.35
N PRO A 188 3.41 11.08 7.62
CA PRO A 188 4.68 11.76 7.82
C PRO A 188 5.72 11.03 6.97
N HIS A 189 6.24 11.72 5.93
CA HIS A 189 6.88 11.12 4.76
C HIS A 189 7.99 10.12 5.13
N ALA A 190 9.05 10.59 5.77
CA ALA A 190 10.19 9.79 6.25
C ALA A 190 10.89 10.52 7.40
N LEU A 191 11.73 9.84 8.18
CA LEU A 191 12.45 10.45 9.29
C LEU A 191 13.37 11.58 8.85
N PHE A 192 13.90 11.54 7.63
CA PHE A 192 14.78 12.60 7.11
C PHE A 192 14.04 13.83 6.57
N THR A 193 12.71 13.79 6.43
CA THR A 193 11.89 14.91 5.92
C THR A 193 10.79 15.36 6.87
N ALA A 194 10.50 14.59 7.91
CA ALA A 194 9.45 14.86 8.89
C ALA A 194 10.04 14.87 10.30
N SER A 195 9.75 15.92 11.07
CA SER A 195 10.26 16.08 12.42
C SER A 195 9.63 15.08 13.39
N ARG A 196 10.32 14.81 14.50
CA ARG A 196 9.77 14.00 15.61
C ARG A 196 8.48 14.58 16.17
N ASP A 197 8.33 15.91 16.14
CA ASP A 197 7.11 16.58 16.56
C ASP A 197 5.97 16.29 15.61
N LEU A 198 6.20 16.39 14.31
CA LEU A 198 5.21 16.02 13.30
C LEU A 198 4.73 14.56 13.46
N PHE A 199 5.66 13.62 13.66
CA PHE A 199 5.30 12.22 13.94
C PHE A 199 4.39 12.09 15.16
N ARG A 200 4.73 12.73 16.30
CA ARG A 200 3.90 12.68 17.52
C ARG A 200 2.51 13.27 17.32
N ARG A 201 2.43 14.39 16.58
CA ARG A 201 1.15 15.04 16.27
C ARG A 201 0.30 14.17 15.34
N CYS A 202 0.89 13.53 14.34
CA CYS A 202 0.18 12.56 13.50
C CYS A 202 -0.35 11.39 14.32
N GLU A 203 0.42 10.85 15.27
CA GLU A 203 -0.02 9.80 16.17
C GLU A 203 -1.20 10.22 17.05
N ALA A 204 -1.13 11.43 17.64
CA ALA A 204 -2.23 11.96 18.46
C ALA A 204 -3.53 12.10 17.63
N ILE A 205 -3.44 12.64 16.40
CA ILE A 205 -4.57 12.75 15.50
C ILE A 205 -5.08 11.37 15.09
N ALA A 206 -4.18 10.45 14.73
CA ALA A 206 -4.57 9.11 14.31
C ALA A 206 -5.28 8.34 15.43
N GLN A 207 -4.85 8.51 16.67
CA GLN A 207 -5.50 7.93 17.83
C GLN A 207 -6.88 8.55 18.10
N GLN A 208 -7.00 9.87 17.99
CA GLN A 208 -8.26 10.59 18.19
C GLN A 208 -9.29 10.26 17.11
N GLU A 209 -8.88 10.27 15.84
CA GLU A 209 -9.75 10.10 14.68
C GLU A 209 -9.87 8.64 14.21
N GLN A 210 -9.13 7.73 14.83
CA GLN A 210 -9.07 6.31 14.46
C GLN A 210 -8.66 6.07 13.00
N ILE A 211 -7.76 6.90 12.47
CA ILE A 211 -7.20 6.80 11.12
C ILE A 211 -5.87 6.04 11.10
N LEU A 212 -5.43 5.66 9.90
CA LEU A 212 -4.18 4.92 9.69
C LEU A 212 -2.98 5.85 9.59
N LEU A 213 -1.80 5.31 9.85
CA LEU A 213 -0.51 5.97 9.65
C LEU A 213 0.38 5.15 8.73
N THR A 214 1.10 5.82 7.84
CA THR A 214 2.15 5.21 7.04
C THR A 214 3.38 6.10 6.97
N THR A 215 4.55 5.54 6.72
CA THR A 215 5.80 6.28 6.52
C THR A 215 6.78 5.43 5.74
N HIS A 216 7.70 6.05 5.00
CA HIS A 216 8.89 5.40 4.44
C HIS A 216 9.93 5.26 5.56
N LEU A 217 10.51 4.09 5.70
CA LEU A 217 11.45 3.84 6.79
C LEU A 217 12.55 2.86 6.36
N ALA A 218 13.80 3.19 6.65
CA ALA A 218 14.96 2.38 6.33
C ALA A 218 14.96 1.94 4.85
N GLU A 219 14.66 2.89 3.96
CA GLU A 219 14.50 2.62 2.54
C GLU A 219 15.85 2.39 1.86
N SER A 220 16.83 3.23 2.16
CA SER A 220 18.12 3.22 1.47
C SER A 220 19.32 3.15 2.41
N HIS A 221 20.44 2.66 1.88
CA HIS A 221 21.71 2.70 2.58
C HIS A 221 22.11 4.12 2.98
N GLU A 222 21.81 5.12 2.16
CA GLU A 222 22.09 6.53 2.46
C GLU A 222 21.25 7.08 3.63
N GLU A 223 20.03 6.57 3.83
CA GLU A 223 19.24 6.88 5.02
C GLU A 223 19.89 6.28 6.28
N MET A 224 20.43 5.06 6.16
CA MET A 224 21.19 4.41 7.24
C MET A 224 22.45 5.21 7.57
N GLU A 225 23.29 5.55 6.60
CA GLU A 225 24.49 6.37 6.78
C GLU A 225 24.16 7.72 7.43
N MET A 226 23.08 8.38 6.99
CA MET A 226 22.67 9.66 7.52
C MET A 226 22.40 9.60 9.02
N PHE A 227 21.62 8.64 9.49
CA PHE A 227 21.22 8.59 10.89
C PHE A 227 22.26 7.91 11.79
N HIS A 228 22.90 6.86 11.29
CA HIS A 228 23.86 6.08 12.06
C HIS A 228 25.24 6.75 12.09
N ASP A 229 25.75 7.20 10.94
CA ASP A 229 27.12 7.67 10.81
C ASP A 229 27.23 9.21 10.75
N ALA A 230 26.09 9.92 10.71
CA ALA A 230 26.02 11.37 10.49
C ALA A 230 26.82 11.81 9.26
N SER A 231 26.73 11.03 8.18
CA SER A 231 27.50 11.19 6.95
C SER A 231 26.73 10.75 5.71
N GLY A 232 27.35 10.85 4.56
CA GLY A 232 26.83 10.38 3.29
C GLY A 232 26.07 11.45 2.49
N PRO A 233 25.76 11.12 1.21
CA PRO A 233 25.14 12.08 0.29
C PRO A 233 23.81 12.63 0.77
N LEU A 234 22.96 11.78 1.39
CA LEU A 234 21.68 12.20 1.94
C LEU A 234 21.86 13.15 3.13
N TYR A 235 22.80 12.85 4.03
CA TYR A 235 23.11 13.74 5.16
C TYR A 235 23.50 15.14 4.68
N ASP A 236 24.44 15.21 3.72
CA ASP A 236 24.92 16.48 3.20
C ASP A 236 23.82 17.27 2.48
N PHE A 237 23.00 16.57 1.68
CA PHE A 237 21.89 17.18 0.99
C PHE A 237 20.83 17.73 1.96
N ILE A 238 20.38 16.92 2.89
CA ILE A 238 19.32 17.28 3.85
C ILE A 238 19.79 18.42 4.78
N LYS A 239 21.06 18.39 5.22
CA LYS A 239 21.70 19.48 5.97
C LYS A 239 21.76 20.78 5.16
N SER A 240 22.09 20.68 3.87
CA SER A 240 22.21 21.86 2.99
C SER A 240 20.88 22.61 2.78
N ILE A 241 19.75 21.93 2.94
CA ILE A 241 18.41 22.53 2.83
C ILE A 241 17.84 22.99 4.18
N GLY A 242 18.66 22.92 5.26
CA GLY A 242 18.37 23.52 6.55
C GLY A 242 17.69 22.62 7.58
N ARG A 243 17.65 21.28 7.37
CA ARG A 243 17.12 20.37 8.39
C ARG A 243 18.05 20.36 9.62
N PRO A 244 17.50 20.41 10.84
CA PRO A 244 18.27 20.10 12.07
C PRO A 244 18.78 18.65 12.02
N MET A 245 20.05 18.45 12.37
CA MET A 245 20.73 17.14 12.28
C MET A 245 21.02 16.53 13.66
N ASP A 246 20.34 16.98 14.68
CA ASP A 246 20.52 16.61 16.09
C ASP A 246 20.09 15.18 16.43
N ASP A 247 19.34 14.54 15.52
CA ASP A 247 18.92 13.15 15.62
C ASP A 247 19.81 12.15 14.87
N CYS A 248 20.85 12.63 14.18
CA CYS A 248 21.89 11.80 13.54
C CYS A 248 22.95 11.42 14.58
N VAL A 249 22.61 10.45 15.45
CA VAL A 249 23.33 10.20 16.72
C VAL A 249 23.72 8.72 16.91
N GLY A 250 24.11 8.04 15.88
CA GLY A 250 24.56 6.66 15.97
C GLY A 250 23.41 5.65 16.18
N LYS A 251 22.25 5.92 15.60
CA LYS A 251 21.09 5.04 15.62
C LYS A 251 20.60 4.77 14.22
N THR A 252 20.11 3.56 13.98
CA THR A 252 19.44 3.22 12.73
C THR A 252 18.08 3.96 12.61
N PRO A 253 17.54 4.13 11.40
CA PRO A 253 16.18 4.64 11.21
C PRO A 253 15.13 3.89 12.03
N LEU A 254 15.22 2.55 12.09
CA LEU A 254 14.28 1.73 12.87
C LEU A 254 14.42 1.98 14.38
N GLN A 255 15.64 2.08 14.91
CA GLN A 255 15.88 2.41 16.31
C GLN A 255 15.33 3.79 16.68
N LEU A 256 15.48 4.78 15.80
CA LEU A 256 14.91 6.12 16.00
C LEU A 256 13.39 6.10 15.97
N PHE A 257 12.81 5.37 15.02
CA PHE A 257 11.37 5.19 14.92
C PHE A 257 10.79 4.52 16.18
N LEU A 258 11.33 3.38 16.59
CA LEU A 258 10.85 2.63 17.76
C LEU A 258 11.21 3.30 19.10
N GLY A 259 12.23 4.13 19.15
CA GLY A 259 12.64 4.88 20.34
C GLY A 259 11.65 5.97 20.78
N ALA A 260 10.64 6.29 19.97
CA ALA A 260 9.58 7.21 20.38
C ALA A 260 8.68 6.56 21.45
N PRO A 261 8.20 7.34 22.44
CA PRO A 261 7.35 6.81 23.50
C PRO A 261 6.11 6.09 22.95
N GLY A 262 5.91 4.85 23.35
CA GLY A 262 4.75 4.03 22.98
C GLY A 262 4.91 3.13 21.77
N ARG A 263 5.88 3.34 20.87
CA ARG A 263 6.02 2.50 19.65
C ARG A 263 6.64 1.14 19.92
N ALA A 264 7.52 1.02 20.92
CA ALA A 264 8.18 -0.23 21.32
C ALA A 264 7.44 -0.99 22.44
N ARG A 265 6.18 -0.68 22.73
CA ARG A 265 5.43 -1.36 23.80
C ARG A 265 5.05 -2.77 23.38
N SER A 266 5.48 -3.77 24.19
CA SER A 266 5.10 -5.16 24.05
C SER A 266 3.59 -5.38 24.21
N ALA A 267 3.08 -6.50 23.66
CA ALA A 267 1.68 -6.93 23.81
C ALA A 267 1.20 -6.99 25.28
N ALA A 268 2.10 -7.18 26.27
CA ALA A 268 1.79 -7.19 27.70
C ALA A 268 1.36 -5.81 28.23
N ALA A 269 1.85 -4.71 27.64
CA ALA A 269 1.46 -3.35 28.05
C ALA A 269 0.06 -2.95 27.56
N LEU A 270 -0.52 -3.68 26.60
CA LEU A 270 -1.88 -3.45 26.07
C LEU A 270 -3.00 -4.02 26.95
N GLN A 271 -2.70 -4.81 28.00
CA GLN A 271 -3.72 -5.39 28.90
C GLN A 271 -4.30 -4.41 29.92
N ALA A 272 -3.78 -3.20 30.02
CA ALA A 272 -4.15 -2.22 31.05
C ALA A 272 -5.12 -1.13 30.60
N GLY A 273 -6.02 -1.39 29.66
CA GLY A 273 -7.10 -0.44 29.31
C GLY A 273 -6.65 0.81 28.53
N ASP A 274 -5.44 0.86 28.03
CA ASP A 274 -4.96 1.94 27.17
C ASP A 274 -5.66 1.88 25.81
N ARG A 275 -6.12 3.05 25.31
CA ARG A 275 -6.64 3.18 23.96
C ARG A 275 -5.62 2.60 22.98
N ALA A 276 -6.10 1.76 22.05
CA ALA A 276 -5.25 1.12 21.06
C ALA A 276 -4.33 2.17 20.39
N LEU A 277 -3.02 1.88 20.36
CA LEU A 277 -2.04 2.72 19.69
C LEU A 277 -2.40 2.83 18.20
N PRO A 278 -2.06 3.95 17.53
CA PRO A 278 -2.23 4.08 16.10
C PRO A 278 -1.53 2.93 15.38
N GLN A 279 -2.20 2.34 14.39
CA GLN A 279 -1.63 1.28 13.58
C GLN A 279 -0.74 1.90 12.49
N TRP A 280 0.52 1.48 12.46
CA TRP A 280 1.48 1.90 11.46
C TRP A 280 1.55 0.91 10.30
N ILE A 281 1.75 1.45 9.10
CA ILE A 281 2.13 0.73 7.88
C ILE A 281 3.48 1.30 7.48
N LEU A 282 4.54 0.49 7.56
CA LEU A 282 5.90 0.90 7.25
C LEU A 282 6.27 0.43 5.85
N ALA A 283 6.56 1.36 4.96
CA ALA A 283 7.05 1.05 3.63
C ALA A 283 8.56 0.81 3.67
N HIS A 284 9.01 -0.12 2.84
CA HIS A 284 10.37 -0.53 2.57
C HIS A 284 11.01 -1.42 3.64
N LEU A 285 11.60 -0.89 4.70
CA LEU A 285 12.42 -1.64 5.67
C LEU A 285 13.52 -2.47 4.97
N ASN A 286 14.16 -1.88 3.95
CA ASN A 286 15.17 -2.56 3.15
C ASN A 286 16.51 -2.70 3.88
N GLU A 287 16.86 -1.68 4.67
CA GLU A 287 18.17 -1.59 5.35
C GLU A 287 17.98 -1.80 6.85
N LEU A 288 18.25 -3.02 7.32
CA LEU A 288 18.16 -3.42 8.72
C LEU A 288 19.47 -4.07 9.19
N THR A 289 19.92 -3.69 10.40
CA THR A 289 21.09 -4.27 11.05
C THR A 289 20.73 -5.45 11.95
N GLN A 290 21.74 -6.15 12.49
CA GLN A 290 21.50 -7.19 13.48
C GLN A 290 20.87 -6.62 14.74
N GLU A 291 21.30 -5.43 15.18
CA GLU A 291 20.74 -4.72 16.35
C GLU A 291 19.27 -4.35 16.13
N ASP A 292 18.85 -4.04 14.90
CA ASP A 292 17.45 -3.82 14.57
C ASP A 292 16.62 -5.08 14.75
N PHE A 293 17.12 -6.21 14.32
CA PHE A 293 16.42 -7.48 14.51
C PHE A 293 16.33 -7.88 15.98
N ASP A 294 17.40 -7.66 16.75
CA ASP A 294 17.41 -7.91 18.19
C ASP A 294 16.39 -7.00 18.90
N LEU A 295 16.28 -5.74 18.46
CA LEU A 295 15.28 -4.80 18.95
C LEU A 295 13.84 -5.24 18.60
N LEU A 296 13.59 -5.70 17.38
CA LEU A 296 12.29 -6.21 16.95
C LEU A 296 11.87 -7.44 17.77
N GLU A 297 12.79 -8.37 18.00
CA GLU A 297 12.53 -9.56 18.81
C GLU A 297 12.20 -9.20 20.26
N GLN A 298 12.97 -8.31 20.88
CA GLN A 298 12.80 -7.90 22.27
C GLN A 298 11.54 -7.06 22.49
N SER A 299 11.25 -6.13 21.59
CA SER A 299 10.15 -5.18 21.75
C SER A 299 8.82 -5.68 21.18
N ASN A 300 8.86 -6.66 20.26
CA ASN A 300 7.70 -7.21 19.55
C ASN A 300 6.68 -6.13 19.15
N PRO A 301 7.10 -5.11 18.40
CA PRO A 301 6.24 -3.98 18.03
C PRO A 301 5.16 -4.44 17.05
N ARG A 302 4.05 -3.71 16.98
CA ARG A 302 2.95 -4.02 16.06
C ARG A 302 2.85 -2.97 14.97
N PHE A 303 3.26 -3.35 13.77
CA PHE A 303 3.06 -2.59 12.53
C PHE A 303 2.93 -3.56 11.36
N HIS A 304 2.48 -3.05 10.22
CA HIS A 304 2.49 -3.78 8.96
C HIS A 304 3.68 -3.32 8.12
N VAL A 305 4.22 -4.20 7.30
CA VAL A 305 5.33 -3.93 6.40
C VAL A 305 4.82 -3.96 4.97
N VAL A 306 5.23 -2.99 4.16
CA VAL A 306 4.98 -3.01 2.71
C VAL A 306 6.31 -3.05 1.98
N HIS A 307 6.54 -4.11 1.24
CA HIS A 307 7.67 -4.24 0.34
C HIS A 307 7.24 -3.91 -1.09
N CYS A 308 8.09 -3.21 -1.84
CA CYS A 308 7.85 -2.80 -3.23
C CYS A 308 8.95 -3.36 -4.13
N PRO A 309 8.83 -4.63 -4.58
CA PRO A 309 9.90 -5.34 -5.31
C PRO A 309 10.40 -4.61 -6.56
N GLY A 310 9.51 -3.97 -7.33
CA GLY A 310 9.86 -3.20 -8.53
C GLY A 310 10.79 -2.03 -8.19
N SER A 311 10.37 -1.18 -7.24
CA SER A 311 11.15 -0.04 -6.76
C SER A 311 12.45 -0.48 -6.09
N HIS A 312 12.40 -1.53 -5.27
CA HIS A 312 13.57 -2.13 -4.63
C HIS A 312 14.64 -2.53 -5.67
N ASN A 313 14.24 -3.21 -6.75
CA ASN A 313 15.11 -3.60 -7.85
C ASN A 313 15.64 -2.39 -8.64
N TYR A 314 14.81 -1.35 -8.82
CA TYR A 314 15.21 -0.12 -9.50
C TYR A 314 16.39 0.55 -8.78
N PHE A 315 16.34 0.67 -7.46
CA PHE A 315 17.42 1.25 -6.67
C PHE A 315 18.59 0.28 -6.45
N GLY A 316 18.35 -1.02 -6.48
CA GLY A 316 19.35 -2.03 -6.17
C GLY A 316 19.72 -2.07 -4.69
N HIS A 317 18.70 -1.95 -3.83
CA HIS A 317 18.85 -2.04 -2.39
C HIS A 317 19.39 -3.40 -1.92
N SER A 318 19.84 -3.46 -0.66
CA SER A 318 20.22 -4.71 0.01
C SER A 318 19.05 -5.69 0.02
N ARG A 319 19.34 -6.99 0.01
CA ARG A 319 18.29 -8.01 0.00
C ARG A 319 17.28 -7.79 1.12
N PHE A 320 16.02 -7.73 0.78
CA PHE A 320 14.93 -7.58 1.74
C PHE A 320 14.91 -8.74 2.76
N ALA A 321 14.84 -8.42 4.03
CA ALA A 321 14.95 -9.40 5.11
C ALA A 321 13.65 -10.18 5.38
N PHE A 322 12.99 -10.64 4.31
CA PHE A 322 11.67 -11.27 4.34
C PHE A 322 11.55 -12.40 5.38
N ASP A 323 12.46 -13.38 5.34
CA ASP A 323 12.37 -14.57 6.20
C ASP A 323 12.45 -14.20 7.68
N ARG A 324 13.27 -13.20 8.05
CA ARG A 324 13.38 -12.72 9.43
C ARG A 324 12.13 -11.97 9.88
N LEU A 325 11.65 -11.03 9.07
CA LEU A 325 10.43 -10.27 9.38
C LEU A 325 9.22 -11.21 9.47
N ARG A 326 9.14 -12.19 8.57
CA ARG A 326 8.11 -13.24 8.62
C ARG A 326 8.19 -14.08 9.90
N SER A 327 9.39 -14.46 10.34
CA SER A 327 9.58 -15.26 11.57
C SER A 327 9.15 -14.52 12.83
N PHE A 328 9.20 -13.18 12.84
CA PHE A 328 8.66 -12.35 13.92
C PHE A 328 7.13 -12.15 13.84
N GLY A 329 6.47 -12.70 12.82
CA GLY A 329 5.01 -12.64 12.65
C GLY A 329 4.50 -11.33 12.07
N PHE A 330 5.34 -10.52 11.43
CA PHE A 330 4.89 -9.30 10.75
C PHE A 330 3.98 -9.62 9.59
N ASN A 331 2.92 -8.83 9.44
CA ASN A 331 2.06 -8.85 8.28
C ASN A 331 2.74 -8.11 7.13
N ILE A 332 3.22 -8.86 6.13
CA ILE A 332 3.96 -8.31 4.99
C ILE A 332 3.03 -8.21 3.79
N CYS A 333 2.98 -7.03 3.19
CA CYS A 333 2.20 -6.68 2.01
C CYS A 333 3.12 -6.33 0.85
N LEU A 334 2.60 -6.37 -0.39
CA LEU A 334 3.26 -5.79 -1.54
C LEU A 334 2.60 -4.47 -1.95
N GLY A 335 3.41 -3.56 -2.45
CA GLY A 335 3.02 -2.30 -3.06
C GLY A 335 3.81 -2.05 -4.34
N THR A 336 3.40 -1.09 -5.14
CA THR A 336 4.08 -0.75 -6.40
C THR A 336 5.02 0.45 -6.26
N ASP A 337 4.88 1.21 -5.19
CA ASP A 337 5.51 2.51 -5.07
C ASP A 337 5.12 3.45 -6.23
N SER A 338 5.95 4.43 -6.58
CA SER A 338 5.71 5.36 -7.67
C SER A 338 6.27 4.86 -9.01
N LEU A 339 5.70 5.33 -10.14
CA LEU A 339 6.28 5.09 -11.45
C LEU A 339 7.51 5.97 -11.76
N ALA A 340 7.96 6.76 -10.80
CA ALA A 340 9.29 7.39 -10.84
C ALA A 340 10.43 6.40 -10.52
N SER A 341 10.11 5.28 -9.86
CA SER A 341 11.04 4.20 -9.48
C SER A 341 10.54 2.80 -9.88
N ASN A 342 9.48 2.71 -10.69
CA ASN A 342 8.93 1.44 -11.15
C ASN A 342 8.45 1.55 -12.61
N GLU A 343 8.31 0.41 -13.29
CA GLU A 343 7.89 0.34 -14.68
C GLU A 343 6.37 0.21 -14.83
N SER A 344 5.66 -0.32 -13.81
CA SER A 344 4.24 -0.66 -13.88
C SER A 344 3.56 -0.61 -12.52
N LEU A 345 2.24 -0.31 -12.52
CA LEU A 345 1.36 -0.45 -11.36
C LEU A 345 0.74 -1.86 -11.24
N SER A 346 1.34 -2.85 -11.89
CA SER A 346 0.87 -4.24 -11.88
C SER A 346 1.35 -4.99 -10.64
N LEU A 347 0.42 -5.33 -9.75
CA LEU A 347 0.73 -6.22 -8.62
C LEU A 347 1.12 -7.64 -9.07
N PHE A 348 0.73 -8.08 -10.27
CA PHE A 348 1.25 -9.32 -10.84
C PHE A 348 2.76 -9.23 -11.13
N ALA A 349 3.24 -8.08 -11.60
CA ALA A 349 4.66 -7.85 -11.80
C ALA A 349 5.41 -7.85 -10.45
N GLU A 350 4.84 -7.23 -9.42
CA GLU A 350 5.41 -7.24 -8.07
C GLU A 350 5.50 -8.65 -7.49
N MET A 351 4.43 -9.46 -7.62
CA MET A 351 4.45 -10.86 -7.19
C MET A 351 5.53 -11.68 -7.91
N ARG A 352 5.70 -11.52 -9.22
CA ARG A 352 6.76 -12.19 -9.98
C ARG A 352 8.16 -11.74 -9.56
N ALA A 353 8.35 -10.45 -9.35
CA ALA A 353 9.62 -9.91 -8.86
C ALA A 353 9.96 -10.46 -7.48
N PHE A 354 8.98 -10.52 -6.59
CA PHE A 354 9.12 -11.11 -5.26
C PHE A 354 9.45 -12.62 -5.32
N GLN A 355 8.69 -13.40 -6.12
CA GLN A 355 8.92 -14.84 -6.27
C GLN A 355 10.32 -15.14 -6.81
N LYS A 356 10.82 -14.31 -7.73
CA LYS A 356 12.19 -14.45 -8.26
C LYS A 356 13.26 -14.29 -7.19
N GLU A 357 13.06 -13.39 -6.24
CA GLU A 357 13.98 -13.16 -5.13
C GLU A 357 13.85 -14.21 -4.02
N PHE A 358 12.58 -14.64 -3.77
CA PHE A 358 12.23 -15.60 -2.72
C PHE A 358 11.52 -16.85 -3.29
N PRO A 359 12.25 -17.71 -4.04
CA PRO A 359 11.63 -18.84 -4.75
C PRO A 359 11.12 -19.95 -3.83
N SER A 360 11.49 -19.94 -2.54
CA SER A 360 10.99 -20.88 -1.53
C SER A 360 9.65 -20.49 -0.92
N VAL A 361 9.18 -19.26 -1.17
CA VAL A 361 7.87 -18.79 -0.68
C VAL A 361 6.78 -19.32 -1.61
N SER A 362 5.74 -19.91 -1.05
CA SER A 362 4.65 -20.47 -1.85
C SER A 362 3.89 -19.38 -2.62
N ALA A 363 3.40 -19.74 -3.80
CA ALA A 363 2.60 -18.86 -4.63
C ALA A 363 1.32 -18.39 -3.91
N GLU A 364 0.73 -19.25 -3.07
CA GLU A 364 -0.41 -18.90 -2.23
C GLU A 364 -0.04 -17.79 -1.21
N GLU A 365 1.09 -17.90 -0.52
CA GLU A 365 1.55 -16.89 0.43
C GLU A 365 1.84 -15.55 -0.27
N ILE A 366 2.48 -15.58 -1.44
CA ILE A 366 2.70 -14.36 -2.24
C ILE A 366 1.38 -13.72 -2.66
N PHE A 367 0.39 -14.51 -3.06
CA PHE A 367 -0.94 -14.00 -3.40
C PHE A 367 -1.65 -13.36 -2.20
N GLN A 368 -1.45 -13.88 -0.99
CA GLN A 368 -1.98 -13.25 0.23
C GLN A 368 -1.36 -11.87 0.49
N MET A 369 -0.13 -11.61 0.06
CA MET A 369 0.52 -10.29 0.21
C MET A 369 -0.10 -9.19 -0.64
N VAL A 370 -0.94 -9.53 -1.60
CA VAL A 370 -1.69 -8.58 -2.45
C VAL A 370 -3.21 -8.67 -2.25
N THR A 371 -3.68 -9.45 -1.28
CA THR A 371 -5.10 -9.67 -1.00
C THR A 371 -5.42 -9.54 0.49
N VAL A 372 -5.23 -10.60 1.26
CA VAL A 372 -5.60 -10.67 2.69
C VAL A 372 -4.72 -9.76 3.55
N ASN A 373 -3.41 -9.75 3.30
CA ASN A 373 -2.47 -9.00 4.11
C ASN A 373 -2.70 -7.48 4.01
N PRO A 374 -2.83 -6.88 2.81
CA PRO A 374 -3.14 -5.46 2.71
C PRO A 374 -4.57 -5.14 3.17
N ALA A 375 -5.55 -6.05 3.03
CA ALA A 375 -6.86 -5.84 3.63
C ALA A 375 -6.76 -5.67 5.16
N ARG A 376 -5.95 -6.51 5.83
CA ARG A 376 -5.66 -6.38 7.27
C ARG A 376 -4.92 -5.08 7.59
N ALA A 377 -3.91 -4.71 6.82
CA ALA A 377 -3.16 -3.47 7.03
C ALA A 377 -4.06 -2.23 6.92
N LEU A 378 -5.06 -2.27 6.04
CA LEU A 378 -6.03 -1.19 5.83
C LEU A 378 -7.28 -1.28 6.71
N ARG A 379 -7.33 -2.21 7.69
CA ARG A 379 -8.50 -2.49 8.55
C ARG A 379 -9.76 -2.81 7.73
N GLN A 380 -9.61 -3.58 6.68
CA GLN A 380 -10.68 -4.03 5.77
C GLN A 380 -10.76 -5.57 5.69
N GLU A 381 -10.18 -6.27 6.63
CA GLU A 381 -10.12 -7.74 6.67
C GLU A 381 -11.48 -8.43 6.71
N ASP A 382 -12.52 -7.71 7.16
CA ASP A 382 -13.90 -8.20 7.20
C ASP A 382 -14.69 -7.85 5.93
N ALA A 383 -14.04 -7.21 4.95
CA ALA A 383 -14.74 -6.69 3.77
C ALA A 383 -14.02 -6.95 2.43
N LEU A 384 -12.70 -7.04 2.42
CA LEU A 384 -11.87 -7.12 1.22
C LEU A 384 -10.84 -8.26 1.29
N GLY A 385 -10.25 -8.58 0.15
CA GLY A 385 -9.13 -9.53 0.03
C GLY A 385 -9.54 -11.00 0.01
N GLN A 386 -10.84 -11.30 0.09
CA GLN A 386 -11.35 -12.68 0.15
C GLN A 386 -12.64 -12.82 -0.64
N ILE A 387 -12.90 -14.05 -1.12
CA ILE A 387 -14.18 -14.42 -1.70
C ILE A 387 -14.97 -15.26 -0.68
N GLN A 388 -15.82 -14.59 0.10
CA GLN A 388 -16.74 -15.26 1.03
C GLN A 388 -18.03 -14.46 1.24
N PRO A 389 -19.12 -15.10 1.69
CA PRO A 389 -20.37 -14.40 1.95
C PRO A 389 -20.18 -13.24 2.94
N GLY A 390 -20.81 -12.10 2.64
CA GLY A 390 -20.70 -10.87 3.40
C GLY A 390 -19.63 -9.90 2.92
N PHE A 391 -18.61 -10.36 2.20
CA PHE A 391 -17.54 -9.52 1.66
C PHE A 391 -18.02 -8.67 0.48
N ARG A 392 -17.27 -7.63 0.16
CA ARG A 392 -17.51 -6.80 -1.02
C ARG A 392 -17.30 -7.61 -2.30
N ALA A 393 -18.16 -7.38 -3.28
CA ALA A 393 -18.02 -7.97 -4.60
C ALA A 393 -17.00 -7.17 -5.43
N ASP A 394 -15.73 -7.29 -5.03
CA ASP A 394 -14.56 -6.80 -5.73
C ASP A 394 -13.80 -8.03 -6.23
N LEU A 395 -13.94 -8.33 -7.50
CA LEU A 395 -13.51 -9.60 -8.09
C LEU A 395 -12.78 -9.35 -9.41
N ILE A 396 -11.83 -10.22 -9.71
CA ILE A 396 -11.15 -10.25 -11.02
C ILE A 396 -11.13 -11.67 -11.58
N ALA A 397 -10.91 -11.78 -12.88
CA ALA A 397 -10.74 -13.08 -13.51
C ALA A 397 -9.46 -13.10 -14.35
N VAL A 398 -8.66 -14.16 -14.19
CA VAL A 398 -7.44 -14.40 -14.95
C VAL A 398 -7.49 -15.77 -15.64
N PRO A 399 -6.86 -15.95 -16.81
CA PRO A 399 -6.80 -17.25 -17.48
C PRO A 399 -6.25 -18.34 -16.57
N CYS A 400 -6.90 -19.50 -16.56
CA CYS A 400 -6.51 -20.64 -15.75
C CYS A 400 -6.74 -21.93 -16.50
N SER A 401 -5.77 -22.85 -16.47
CA SER A 401 -5.88 -24.20 -17.03
C SER A 401 -5.90 -25.25 -15.90
N GLY A 402 -6.53 -26.41 -16.12
CA GLY A 402 -6.65 -27.46 -15.10
C GLY A 402 -5.39 -28.28 -14.83
N SER A 403 -4.26 -27.97 -15.48
CA SER A 403 -3.07 -28.82 -15.44
C SER A 403 -1.95 -28.37 -14.49
N ARG A 404 -2.08 -27.20 -13.84
CA ARG A 404 -1.08 -26.60 -12.96
C ARG A 404 -1.72 -26.06 -11.69
N ASP A 405 -0.92 -25.87 -10.67
CA ASP A 405 -1.36 -25.14 -9.47
C ASP A 405 -1.90 -23.75 -9.85
N VAL A 406 -3.08 -23.40 -9.34
CA VAL A 406 -3.75 -22.15 -9.70
C VAL A 406 -3.00 -20.90 -9.22
N HIS A 407 -2.36 -20.97 -8.03
CA HIS A 407 -1.62 -19.82 -7.51
C HIS A 407 -0.36 -19.57 -8.33
N GLU A 408 0.33 -20.62 -8.81
CA GLU A 408 1.46 -20.47 -9.73
C GLU A 408 1.01 -19.84 -11.07
N GLN A 409 -0.18 -20.16 -11.56
CA GLN A 409 -0.72 -19.54 -12.77
C GLN A 409 -1.08 -18.07 -12.54
N ILE A 410 -1.61 -17.73 -11.36
CA ILE A 410 -1.92 -16.34 -10.97
C ILE A 410 -0.64 -15.50 -10.97
N ILE A 411 0.44 -15.96 -10.32
CA ILE A 411 1.71 -15.22 -10.28
C ILE A 411 2.32 -15.08 -11.66
N ALA A 412 2.26 -16.15 -12.47
CA ALA A 412 2.80 -16.14 -13.82
C ALA A 412 1.99 -15.26 -14.80
N PHE A 413 0.79 -14.83 -14.42
CA PHE A 413 -0.04 -13.98 -15.28
C PHE A 413 0.66 -12.65 -15.58
N ASP A 414 0.72 -12.30 -16.88
CA ASP A 414 1.43 -11.13 -17.38
C ASP A 414 0.60 -10.39 -18.44
N GLY A 415 -0.49 -9.80 -18.03
CA GLY A 415 -1.37 -9.10 -18.94
C GLY A 415 -2.45 -8.28 -18.26
N PRO A 416 -3.25 -7.55 -19.03
CA PRO A 416 -4.42 -6.88 -18.52
C PRO A 416 -5.51 -7.88 -18.13
N VAL A 417 -6.22 -7.57 -17.06
CA VAL A 417 -7.39 -8.31 -16.61
C VAL A 417 -8.58 -7.94 -17.49
N ARG A 418 -9.15 -8.92 -18.21
CA ARG A 418 -10.26 -8.68 -19.15
C ARG A 418 -11.63 -8.59 -18.49
N TRP A 419 -11.75 -9.06 -17.26
CA TRP A 419 -12.99 -9.01 -16.48
C TRP A 419 -12.67 -8.60 -15.04
N LEU A 420 -13.31 -7.54 -14.62
CA LEU A 420 -13.15 -6.98 -13.28
C LEU A 420 -14.50 -6.50 -12.78
N MET A 421 -14.75 -6.70 -11.48
CA MET A 421 -15.92 -6.19 -10.77
C MET A 421 -15.43 -5.38 -9.57
N VAL A 422 -15.92 -4.16 -9.44
CA VAL A 422 -15.71 -3.31 -8.25
C VAL A 422 -17.07 -2.94 -7.69
N ASN A 423 -17.24 -3.19 -6.39
CA ASN A 423 -18.47 -2.86 -5.67
C ASN A 423 -19.74 -3.45 -6.35
N GLY A 424 -19.62 -4.65 -6.91
CA GLY A 424 -20.70 -5.36 -7.62
C GLY A 424 -21.00 -4.85 -9.03
N GLN A 425 -20.24 -3.89 -9.54
CA GLN A 425 -20.35 -3.37 -10.90
C GLN A 425 -19.27 -3.97 -11.78
N VAL A 426 -19.68 -4.55 -12.92
CA VAL A 426 -18.78 -5.19 -13.88
C VAL A 426 -18.18 -4.14 -14.80
N HIS A 427 -16.88 -4.15 -14.92
CA HIS A 427 -16.09 -3.41 -15.92
C HIS A 427 -15.55 -4.43 -16.94
N ARG A 428 -15.72 -4.16 -18.22
CA ARG A 428 -15.19 -4.95 -19.34
C ARG A 428 -14.39 -3.99 -20.21
N ASP A 429 -13.19 -4.41 -20.56
CA ASP A 429 -12.43 -3.72 -21.62
C ASP A 429 -13.00 -4.07 -23.00
#